data_77e5ab37117782d73f3dccf8048f581e
#
_entry.id   77e5ab37117782d73f3dccf8048f581e
#
_cell.length_a   1.000
_cell.length_b   1.000
_cell.length_c   1.000
_cell.angle_alpha   90.00
_cell.angle_beta   90.00
_cell.angle_gamma   90.00
#
_symmetry.space_group_name_H-M   'P 1'
#
loop_
_entity.id
_entity.type
_entity.pdbx_description
1 polymer ?
#
loop_
_entity_poly.entity_id
_entity_poly.type
_entity_poly.pdbx_seq_one_letter_code
_entity_poly.pdbx_strand_id
1 'polypeptide(L)'
;MTDADTLVVEFEVRAPVSQAFRVWTERAGLWWPKGHTVSGDPESIVFEPGVGGRIVERGRDGSEHEWGEITAWDAPRQIGFLWVHVFDRSQATRVVLTFAEVGTTTRVRLEQTGFAVLGEAGAVRRERTWNAWGVVTSAFARAAEAEEG
;
A
#
# COMPACT_ATOMS: atom_id res chain seq x y z
N MET A 1 3.85 -5.51 24.02
CA MET A 1 3.60 -6.85 23.45
C MET A 1 3.20 -6.72 21.99
N THR A 2 3.88 -7.39 21.11
CA THR A 2 3.59 -7.32 19.69
C THR A 2 2.37 -8.19 19.38
N ASP A 3 1.36 -7.59 18.75
CA ASP A 3 0.19 -8.31 18.29
C ASP A 3 0.57 -9.10 17.02
N ALA A 4 0.48 -10.42 17.08
CA ALA A 4 0.82 -11.29 15.97
C ALA A 4 -0.12 -11.12 14.77
N ASP A 5 -1.29 -10.50 14.98
CA ASP A 5 -2.26 -10.23 13.91
C ASP A 5 -1.96 -8.93 13.16
N THR A 6 -1.18 -8.03 13.74
CA THR A 6 -1.04 -6.65 13.26
C THR A 6 0.39 -6.32 12.91
N LEU A 7 0.56 -5.60 11.81
CA LEU A 7 1.80 -5.01 11.36
C LEU A 7 1.60 -3.51 11.24
N VAL A 8 2.56 -2.71 11.73
CA VAL A 8 2.49 -1.25 11.64
C VAL A 8 3.80 -0.71 11.10
N VAL A 9 3.71 0.18 10.12
CA VAL A 9 4.85 0.94 9.59
C VAL A 9 4.48 2.41 9.69
N GLU A 10 5.31 3.20 10.37
CA GLU A 10 5.10 4.64 10.49
C GLU A 10 6.33 5.37 9.95
N PHE A 11 6.10 6.44 9.21
CA PHE A 11 7.18 7.23 8.64
C PHE A 11 6.70 8.64 8.32
N GLU A 12 7.63 9.55 8.04
CA GLU A 12 7.32 10.91 7.65
C GLU A 12 7.72 11.16 6.21
N VAL A 13 6.91 11.98 5.52
CA VAL A 13 7.14 12.41 4.15
C VAL A 13 7.22 13.93 4.16
N ARG A 14 8.27 14.49 3.57
CA ARG A 14 8.45 15.94 3.48
C ARG A 14 7.65 16.50 2.30
N ALA A 15 6.34 16.42 2.43
CA ALA A 15 5.40 16.89 1.41
C ALA A 15 4.05 17.15 2.08
N PRO A 16 3.21 18.02 1.49
CA PRO A 16 1.86 18.27 2.00
C PRO A 16 1.01 17.01 1.94
N VAL A 17 0.02 16.92 2.83
CA VAL A 17 -0.84 15.73 2.94
C VAL A 17 -1.58 15.43 1.63
N SER A 18 -2.06 16.44 0.92
CA SER A 18 -2.75 16.24 -0.35
C SER A 18 -1.82 15.65 -1.42
N GLN A 19 -0.58 16.10 -1.44
CA GLN A 19 0.42 15.57 -2.37
C GLN A 19 0.79 14.13 -2.04
N ALA A 20 1.01 13.83 -0.77
CA ALA A 20 1.33 12.47 -0.32
C ALA A 20 0.22 11.49 -0.69
N PHE A 21 -1.02 11.85 -0.41
CA PHE A 21 -2.18 11.01 -0.75
C PHE A 21 -2.30 10.81 -2.26
N ARG A 22 -2.13 11.88 -3.03
CA ARG A 22 -2.22 11.82 -4.50
C ARG A 22 -1.13 10.93 -5.09
N VAL A 23 0.10 11.03 -4.61
CA VAL A 23 1.20 10.21 -5.12
C VAL A 23 0.93 8.73 -4.86
N TRP A 24 0.40 8.39 -3.69
CA TRP A 24 0.02 6.99 -3.41
C TRP A 24 -1.09 6.51 -4.33
N THR A 25 -2.18 7.28 -4.43
CA THR A 25 -3.41 6.82 -5.08
C THR A 25 -3.41 7.01 -6.61
N GLU A 26 -2.68 8.00 -7.11
CA GLU A 26 -2.72 8.34 -8.53
C GLU A 26 -1.41 8.06 -9.28
N ARG A 27 -0.30 7.86 -8.56
CA ARG A 27 1.02 7.73 -9.15
C ARG A 27 1.72 6.40 -8.82
N ALA A 28 1.00 5.43 -8.31
CA ALA A 28 1.60 4.17 -7.83
C ALA A 28 2.47 3.49 -8.88
N GLY A 29 2.05 3.51 -10.14
CA GLY A 29 2.80 2.89 -11.22
C GLY A 29 4.15 3.52 -11.51
N LEU A 30 4.38 4.76 -11.03
CA LEU A 30 5.64 5.47 -11.28
C LEU A 30 6.73 5.13 -10.26
N TRP A 31 6.33 4.73 -9.04
CA TRP A 31 7.31 4.54 -7.96
C TRP A 31 7.28 3.14 -7.33
N TRP A 32 6.25 2.35 -7.57
CA TRP A 32 6.15 1.02 -6.96
C TRP A 32 7.32 0.14 -7.42
N PRO A 33 8.08 -0.45 -6.49
CA PRO A 33 9.24 -1.26 -6.89
C PRO A 33 8.83 -2.47 -7.72
N LYS A 34 9.49 -2.68 -8.84
CA LYS A 34 9.18 -3.80 -9.76
C LYS A 34 9.30 -5.16 -9.09
N GLY A 35 10.24 -5.30 -8.16
CA GLY A 35 10.43 -6.54 -7.41
C GLY A 35 9.29 -6.88 -6.45
N HIS A 36 8.35 -5.95 -6.24
CA HIS A 36 7.19 -6.14 -5.38
C HIS A 36 5.88 -6.10 -6.17
N THR A 37 5.94 -6.49 -7.43
CA THR A 37 4.77 -6.63 -8.31
C THR A 37 4.57 -8.09 -8.66
N VAL A 38 3.42 -8.43 -9.23
CA VAL A 38 3.12 -9.80 -9.66
C VAL A 38 3.82 -10.12 -10.98
N SER A 39 3.74 -9.20 -11.94
CA SER A 39 4.32 -9.42 -13.28
C SER A 39 5.84 -9.23 -13.34
N GLY A 40 6.39 -8.45 -12.42
CA GLY A 40 7.80 -8.04 -12.47
C GLY A 40 8.10 -6.94 -13.47
N ASP A 41 7.15 -6.61 -14.33
CA ASP A 41 7.30 -5.56 -15.34
C ASP A 41 5.93 -4.93 -15.63
N PRO A 42 5.39 -4.14 -14.68
CA PRO A 42 4.06 -3.56 -14.84
C PRO A 42 4.05 -2.42 -15.84
N GLU A 43 3.03 -2.40 -16.68
CA GLU A 43 2.73 -1.25 -17.51
C GLU A 43 2.03 -0.18 -16.69
N SER A 44 1.14 -0.60 -15.77
CA SER A 44 0.43 0.33 -14.89
C SER A 44 0.04 -0.36 -13.59
N ILE A 45 -0.11 0.46 -12.54
CA ILE A 45 -0.69 0.06 -11.27
C ILE A 45 -1.72 1.14 -10.94
N VAL A 46 -2.99 0.75 -10.83
CA VAL A 46 -4.09 1.68 -10.65
C VAL A 46 -4.85 1.39 -9.37
N PHE A 47 -5.03 2.43 -8.56
CA PHE A 47 -5.97 2.42 -7.44
C PHE A 47 -7.24 3.11 -7.94
N GLU A 48 -8.28 2.34 -8.26
CA GLU A 48 -9.54 2.92 -8.71
C GLU A 48 -10.16 3.68 -7.53
N PRO A 49 -10.48 4.96 -7.71
CA PRO A 49 -10.91 5.79 -6.58
C PRO A 49 -12.26 5.37 -6.01
N GLY A 50 -12.38 5.51 -4.69
CA GLY A 50 -13.63 5.26 -3.98
C GLY A 50 -13.80 3.83 -3.48
N VAL A 51 -14.73 3.66 -2.55
CA VAL A 51 -15.07 2.34 -1.99
C VAL A 51 -15.61 1.45 -3.11
N GLY A 52 -15.14 0.20 -3.15
CA GLY A 52 -15.49 -0.75 -4.18
C GLY A 52 -14.53 -0.73 -5.37
N GLY A 53 -13.66 0.26 -5.45
CA GLY A 53 -12.62 0.31 -6.49
C GLY A 53 -11.63 -0.82 -6.32
N ARG A 54 -11.03 -1.25 -7.41
CA ARG A 54 -10.01 -2.32 -7.40
C ARG A 54 -8.61 -1.72 -7.44
N ILE A 55 -7.66 -2.45 -6.92
CA ILE A 55 -6.24 -2.14 -7.08
C ILE A 55 -5.72 -3.14 -8.11
N VAL A 56 -5.30 -2.66 -9.28
CA VAL A 56 -5.01 -3.51 -10.43
C VAL A 56 -3.64 -3.21 -11.01
N GLU A 57 -2.86 -4.27 -11.19
CA GLU A 57 -1.61 -4.21 -11.93
C GLU A 57 -1.85 -4.77 -13.34
N ARG A 58 -1.40 -4.03 -14.35
CA ARG A 58 -1.39 -4.53 -15.73
C ARG A 58 0.05 -4.75 -16.16
N GLY A 59 0.36 -5.98 -16.55
CA GLY A 59 1.67 -6.30 -17.10
C GLY A 59 1.78 -5.88 -18.55
N ARG A 60 3.02 -5.69 -19.02
CA ARG A 60 3.27 -5.33 -20.43
C ARG A 60 2.87 -6.44 -21.40
N ASP A 61 2.75 -7.66 -20.88
CA ASP A 61 2.28 -8.83 -21.65
C ASP A 61 0.76 -8.89 -21.79
N GLY A 62 0.04 -7.90 -21.27
CA GLY A 62 -1.41 -7.86 -21.29
C GLY A 62 -2.08 -8.55 -20.12
N SER A 63 -1.32 -9.12 -19.19
CA SER A 63 -1.89 -9.74 -18.00
C SER A 63 -2.49 -8.70 -17.06
N GLU A 64 -3.51 -9.11 -16.30
CA GLU A 64 -4.14 -8.25 -15.30
C GLU A 64 -4.12 -8.98 -13.96
N HIS A 65 -3.66 -8.30 -12.91
CA HIS A 65 -3.57 -8.87 -11.57
C HIS A 65 -4.27 -7.94 -10.59
N GLU A 66 -5.32 -8.43 -9.97
CA GLU A 66 -6.03 -7.68 -8.94
C GLU A 66 -5.29 -7.83 -7.61
N TRP A 67 -4.85 -6.71 -7.06
CA TRP A 67 -4.12 -6.68 -5.79
C TRP A 67 -5.04 -6.56 -4.59
N GLY A 68 -6.22 -6.00 -4.77
CA GLY A 68 -7.15 -5.80 -3.67
C GLY A 68 -8.35 -4.95 -4.06
N GLU A 69 -9.13 -4.59 -3.04
CA GLU A 69 -10.34 -3.82 -3.21
C GLU A 69 -10.39 -2.71 -2.15
N ILE A 70 -10.75 -1.51 -2.55
CA ILE A 70 -10.86 -0.35 -1.66
C ILE A 70 -12.07 -0.54 -0.73
N THR A 71 -11.82 -0.48 0.58
CA THR A 71 -12.86 -0.62 1.61
C THR A 71 -13.17 0.68 2.33
N ALA A 72 -12.24 1.66 2.27
CA ALA A 72 -12.44 2.98 2.85
C ALA A 72 -11.70 4.01 2.02
N TRP A 73 -12.31 5.18 1.84
CA TRP A 73 -11.71 6.26 1.08
C TRP A 73 -12.12 7.60 1.69
N ASP A 74 -11.20 8.26 2.35
CA ASP A 74 -11.40 9.59 2.94
C ASP A 74 -10.21 10.48 2.58
N ALA A 75 -10.22 10.98 1.36
CA ALA A 75 -9.12 11.80 0.83
C ALA A 75 -9.06 13.16 1.53
N PRO A 76 -7.88 13.65 1.85
CA PRO A 76 -6.55 13.07 1.68
C PRO A 76 -6.00 12.38 2.95
N ARG A 77 -6.87 11.91 3.84
CA ARG A 77 -6.51 11.46 5.18
C ARG A 77 -6.38 9.96 5.32
N GLN A 78 -7.17 9.20 4.56
CA GLN A 78 -7.23 7.75 4.79
C GLN A 78 -7.63 7.00 3.54
N ILE A 79 -6.99 5.85 3.33
CA ILE A 79 -7.40 4.85 2.37
C ILE A 79 -7.27 3.48 3.04
N GLY A 80 -8.30 2.65 2.92
CA GLY A 80 -8.28 1.28 3.40
C GLY A 80 -8.60 0.31 2.28
N PHE A 81 -7.99 -0.86 2.32
CA PHE A 81 -8.25 -1.86 1.28
C PHE A 81 -7.99 -3.28 1.78
N LEU A 82 -8.68 -4.23 1.17
CA LEU A 82 -8.33 -5.64 1.27
C LEU A 82 -7.08 -5.84 0.42
N TRP A 83 -6.11 -6.58 0.96
CA TRP A 83 -4.82 -6.78 0.30
C TRP A 83 -4.66 -8.24 -0.05
N VAL A 84 -4.71 -8.53 -1.33
CA VAL A 84 -4.51 -9.88 -1.88
C VAL A 84 -3.10 -10.00 -2.45
N HIS A 85 -2.70 -9.06 -3.29
CA HIS A 85 -1.41 -8.97 -3.95
C HIS A 85 -1.02 -10.28 -4.61
N VAL A 86 0.05 -10.95 -4.14
CA VAL A 86 0.48 -12.24 -4.70
C VAL A 86 -0.25 -13.45 -4.12
N PHE A 87 -1.16 -13.22 -3.17
CA PHE A 87 -1.91 -14.28 -2.50
C PHE A 87 -3.32 -14.37 -3.08
N ASP A 88 -4.08 -15.40 -2.72
CA ASP A 88 -5.47 -15.49 -3.15
C ASP A 88 -6.41 -14.82 -2.14
N ARG A 89 -7.69 -14.65 -2.53
CA ARG A 89 -8.67 -13.95 -1.70
C ARG A 89 -8.91 -14.60 -0.34
N SER A 90 -8.72 -15.91 -0.22
CA SER A 90 -8.88 -16.61 1.06
C SER A 90 -7.81 -16.22 2.07
N GLN A 91 -6.72 -15.62 1.60
CA GLN A 91 -5.60 -15.17 2.40
C GLN A 91 -5.50 -13.64 2.48
N ALA A 92 -6.59 -12.95 2.13
CA ALA A 92 -6.63 -11.50 2.14
C ALA A 92 -6.42 -10.95 3.55
N THR A 93 -5.65 -9.89 3.64
CA THR A 93 -5.46 -9.10 4.86
C THR A 93 -6.06 -7.72 4.64
N ARG A 94 -6.13 -6.92 5.70
CA ARG A 94 -6.65 -5.55 5.61
C ARG A 94 -5.54 -4.56 5.82
N VAL A 95 -5.48 -3.55 4.97
CA VAL A 95 -4.49 -2.47 5.07
C VAL A 95 -5.24 -1.16 5.23
N VAL A 96 -4.79 -0.33 6.18
CA VAL A 96 -5.28 1.04 6.35
C VAL A 96 -4.07 1.96 6.37
N LEU A 97 -4.06 2.94 5.47
CA LEU A 97 -3.08 4.03 5.50
C LEU A 97 -3.77 5.29 5.98
N THR A 98 -3.16 5.94 6.97
CA THR A 98 -3.60 7.25 7.44
C THR A 98 -2.50 8.27 7.16
N PHE A 99 -2.91 9.46 6.73
CA PHE A 99 -2.04 10.56 6.35
C PHE A 99 -2.38 11.75 7.25
N ALA A 100 -1.50 12.09 8.17
CA ALA A 100 -1.73 13.17 9.12
C ALA A 100 -0.80 14.34 8.81
N GLU A 101 -1.37 15.54 8.70
CA GLU A 101 -0.59 16.75 8.50
C GLU A 101 0.13 17.13 9.78
N VAL A 102 1.46 17.33 9.68
CA VAL A 102 2.29 17.77 10.80
C VAL A 102 3.16 18.92 10.28
N GLY A 103 2.68 20.15 10.46
CA GLY A 103 3.36 21.31 9.89
C GLY A 103 3.41 21.24 8.36
N THR A 104 4.60 21.21 7.78
CA THR A 104 4.80 21.10 6.34
C THR A 104 5.06 19.66 5.88
N THR A 105 5.02 18.71 6.80
CA THR A 105 5.25 17.30 6.50
C THR A 105 3.98 16.49 6.70
N THR A 106 4.02 15.23 6.28
CA THR A 106 2.92 14.29 6.48
C THR A 106 3.45 13.07 7.21
N ARG A 107 2.79 12.70 8.30
CA ARG A 107 3.05 11.44 8.97
C ARG A 107 2.13 10.38 8.36
N VAL A 108 2.72 9.30 7.89
CA VAL A 108 1.97 8.20 7.29
C VAL A 108 2.05 6.99 8.21
N ARG A 109 0.90 6.39 8.48
CA ARG A 109 0.82 5.15 9.25
C ARG A 109 0.13 4.09 8.41
N LEU A 110 0.83 3.00 8.17
CA LEU A 110 0.28 1.83 7.49
C LEU A 110 0.04 0.75 8.53
N GLU A 111 -1.20 0.30 8.64
CA GLU A 111 -1.56 -0.81 9.52
C GLU A 111 -2.15 -1.93 8.69
N GLN A 112 -1.62 -3.14 8.87
CA GLN A 112 -2.12 -4.32 8.19
C GLN A 112 -2.50 -5.36 9.23
N THR A 113 -3.71 -5.91 9.12
CA THR A 113 -4.24 -6.88 10.06
C THR A 113 -4.75 -8.12 9.32
N GLY A 114 -4.95 -9.21 10.06
CA GLY A 114 -5.50 -10.44 9.51
C GLY A 114 -4.51 -11.59 9.39
N PHE A 115 -3.29 -11.42 9.90
CA PHE A 115 -2.27 -12.47 9.80
C PHE A 115 -2.55 -13.68 10.70
N ALA A 116 -3.25 -13.47 11.82
CA ALA A 116 -3.48 -14.52 12.81
C ALA A 116 -4.30 -15.70 12.26
N VAL A 117 -5.20 -15.43 11.31
CA VAL A 117 -6.03 -16.48 10.70
C VAL A 117 -5.21 -17.48 9.88
N LEU A 118 -3.97 -17.13 9.55
CA LEU A 118 -3.07 -18.00 8.79
C LEU A 118 -2.25 -18.94 9.69
N GLY A 119 -2.47 -18.87 11.01
CA GLY A 119 -1.74 -19.71 11.95
C GLY A 119 -0.24 -19.41 11.96
N GLU A 120 0.59 -20.45 12.01
CA GLU A 120 2.04 -20.30 12.02
C GLU A 120 2.57 -19.64 10.75
N ALA A 121 1.96 -19.91 9.61
CA ALA A 121 2.34 -19.28 8.35
C ALA A 121 2.13 -17.76 8.39
N GLY A 122 1.18 -17.30 9.20
CA GLY A 122 0.90 -15.85 9.36
C GLY A 122 2.06 -15.09 9.96
N ALA A 123 2.77 -15.67 10.93
CA ALA A 123 3.91 -15.00 11.56
C ALA A 123 5.05 -14.79 10.56
N VAL A 124 5.34 -15.78 9.73
CA VAL A 124 6.37 -15.70 8.70
C VAL A 124 5.96 -14.68 7.63
N ARG A 125 4.71 -14.74 7.19
CA ARG A 125 4.18 -13.80 6.19
C ARG A 125 4.22 -12.36 6.72
N ARG A 126 3.87 -12.16 7.99
CA ARG A 126 3.88 -10.84 8.62
C ARG A 126 5.27 -10.24 8.59
N GLU A 127 6.31 -10.99 8.94
CA GLU A 127 7.69 -10.52 8.91
C GLU A 127 8.14 -10.18 7.49
N ARG A 128 7.85 -11.04 6.53
CA ARG A 128 8.19 -10.79 5.13
C ARG A 128 7.47 -9.56 4.58
N THR A 129 6.20 -9.41 4.95
CA THR A 129 5.39 -8.27 4.52
C THR A 129 5.90 -6.98 5.13
N TRP A 130 6.32 -7.01 6.40
CA TRP A 130 6.91 -5.85 7.06
C TRP A 130 8.16 -5.39 6.31
N ASN A 131 9.03 -6.33 5.95
CA ASN A 131 10.23 -6.01 5.17
C ASN A 131 9.89 -5.44 3.80
N ALA A 132 8.89 -6.01 3.14
CA ALA A 132 8.42 -5.54 1.83
C ALA A 132 7.88 -4.11 1.92
N TRP A 133 7.08 -3.81 2.93
CA TRP A 133 6.57 -2.46 3.12
C TRP A 133 7.68 -1.46 3.40
N GLY A 134 8.75 -1.87 4.04
CA GLY A 134 9.92 -1.01 4.23
C GLY A 134 10.50 -0.53 2.90
N VAL A 135 10.59 -1.42 1.92
CA VAL A 135 11.06 -1.09 0.57
C VAL A 135 10.03 -0.22 -0.17
N VAL A 136 8.77 -0.62 -0.14
CA VAL A 136 7.68 0.08 -0.84
C VAL A 136 7.49 1.50 -0.29
N THR A 137 7.40 1.64 1.03
CA THR A 137 7.18 2.96 1.65
C THR A 137 8.37 3.90 1.46
N SER A 138 9.59 3.37 1.41
CA SER A 138 10.76 4.19 1.11
C SER A 138 10.72 4.74 -0.31
N ALA A 139 10.30 3.91 -1.27
CA ALA A 139 10.13 4.35 -2.66
C ALA A 139 9.02 5.39 -2.77
N PHE A 140 7.91 5.17 -2.06
CA PHE A 140 6.81 6.13 -2.00
C PHE A 140 7.27 7.47 -1.44
N ALA A 141 7.97 7.48 -0.31
CA ALA A 141 8.42 8.71 0.33
C ALA A 141 9.29 9.54 -0.62
N ARG A 142 10.23 8.89 -1.32
CA ARG A 142 11.06 9.57 -2.30
C ARG A 142 10.24 10.17 -3.43
N ALA A 143 9.25 9.44 -3.92
CA ALA A 143 8.39 9.92 -5.01
C ALA A 143 7.53 11.10 -4.56
N ALA A 144 6.95 11.02 -3.37
CA ALA A 144 6.10 12.07 -2.82
C ALA A 144 6.89 13.36 -2.59
N GLU A 145 8.13 13.23 -2.09
CA GLU A 145 9.00 14.39 -1.83
C GLU A 145 9.53 15.02 -3.11
N ALA A 146 9.68 14.23 -4.17
CA ALA A 146 10.20 14.69 -5.45
C ALA A 146 9.15 15.36 -6.33
N GLU A 147 7.86 15.09 -6.10
CA GLU A 147 6.80 15.67 -6.92
C GLU A 147 6.63 17.16 -6.65
N GLU A 148 6.65 17.94 -7.73
CA GLU A 148 6.37 19.36 -7.64
C GLU A 148 4.86 19.54 -7.67
N GLY A 149 4.35 20.16 -6.60
CA GLY A 149 2.94 20.28 -6.31
C GLY A 149 2.03 21.00 -7.31
#